data_b42f33705edb9b0ee09391734e7ee597
#
_entry.id   b42f33705edb9b0ee09391734e7ee597
#
_cell.length_a   1.000
_cell.length_b   1.000
_cell.length_c   1.000
_cell.angle_alpha   90.00
_cell.angle_beta   90.00
_cell.angle_gamma   90.00
#
_symmetry.space_group_name_H-M   'P 1'
#
loop_
_entity.id
_entity.type
_entity.pdbx_description
1 polymer ?
#
loop_
_entity_poly.entity_id
_entity_poly.type
_entity_poly.pdbx_seq_one_letter_code
_entity_poly.pdbx_strand_id
1 'polypeptide(L)'
;NQFKLGFEVLSYEENKECINVEIKNLDTNTVQHVTTKYLIGADGANSIIRKKMGVKYKSFKYDEPWMRVDGFSNEDLECFKDVDAFQICDPKRSLTIINSVNNKFRFEIMIMPDDDLNEIQKEEVFYPFIAKYLKNRKFTFTRKAIYTFHSTSVDRWSKNNVFLVGDAAHQMPPFMGQGMNSGMRDVENLLWKLSGVISEKYSPSILKSYETERKYHAEKIIKASIAMGNIIMTPSPLKAFFRDIGIKIKSLT
;
A
#
# COMPACT_ATOMS: atom_id res chain seq x y z
N ASN A 1 12.18 14.72 -20.13
CA ASN A 1 12.08 14.13 -18.79
C ASN A 1 13.46 13.63 -18.37
N GLN A 2 13.90 13.95 -17.15
CA GLN A 2 15.16 13.48 -16.58
C GLN A 2 14.86 12.59 -15.38
N PHE A 3 15.49 11.41 -15.33
CA PHE A 3 15.52 10.55 -14.16
C PHE A 3 16.88 10.72 -13.46
N LYS A 4 16.85 11.00 -12.17
CA LYS A 4 18.06 11.05 -11.33
C LYS A 4 17.99 9.89 -10.32
N LEU A 5 18.53 8.76 -10.70
CA LEU A 5 18.70 7.60 -9.78
C LEU A 5 19.83 7.89 -8.80
N GLY A 6 19.75 7.33 -7.60
CA GLY A 6 20.74 7.54 -6.54
C GLY A 6 20.64 8.91 -5.87
N PHE A 7 19.51 9.62 -6.02
CA PHE A 7 19.26 10.87 -5.31
C PHE A 7 18.10 10.73 -4.31
N GLU A 8 18.29 11.33 -3.15
CA GLU A 8 17.30 11.42 -2.08
C GLU A 8 16.90 12.89 -1.90
N VAL A 9 15.61 13.16 -1.77
CA VAL A 9 15.11 14.48 -1.37
C VAL A 9 15.24 14.60 0.15
N LEU A 10 15.99 15.59 0.61
CA LEU A 10 16.17 15.85 2.03
C LEU A 10 15.13 16.82 2.60
N SER A 11 14.84 17.89 1.84
CA SER A 11 13.97 18.96 2.29
C SER A 11 13.51 19.80 1.11
N TYR A 12 12.57 20.72 1.35
CA TYR A 12 12.24 21.78 0.41
C TYR A 12 11.84 23.05 1.16
N GLU A 13 11.98 24.19 0.49
CA GLU A 13 11.52 25.48 0.97
C GLU A 13 10.73 26.20 -0.12
N GLU A 14 9.56 26.73 0.25
CA GLU A 14 8.74 27.51 -0.65
C GLU A 14 9.03 29.01 -0.47
N ASN A 15 9.23 29.70 -1.58
CA ASN A 15 9.19 31.17 -1.63
C ASN A 15 8.03 31.62 -2.53
N LYS A 16 7.90 32.92 -2.78
CA LYS A 16 6.78 33.46 -3.58
C LYS A 16 6.76 33.00 -5.03
N GLU A 17 7.90 32.65 -5.60
CA GLU A 17 8.06 32.40 -7.04
C GLU A 17 8.36 30.92 -7.36
N CYS A 18 9.04 30.22 -6.46
CA CYS A 18 9.51 28.86 -6.70
C CYS A 18 9.63 28.04 -5.43
N ILE A 19 9.94 26.77 -5.60
CA ILE A 19 10.27 25.81 -4.55
C ILE A 19 11.72 25.41 -4.72
N ASN A 20 12.53 25.61 -3.69
CA ASN A 20 13.90 25.13 -3.63
C ASN A 20 13.91 23.76 -2.95
N VAL A 21 14.35 22.74 -3.68
CA VAL A 21 14.42 21.36 -3.23
C VAL A 21 15.86 20.99 -2.97
N GLU A 22 16.15 20.53 -1.77
CA GLU A 22 17.45 20.01 -1.38
C GLU A 22 17.50 18.52 -1.68
N ILE A 23 18.45 18.09 -2.52
CA ILE A 23 18.64 16.70 -2.91
C ILE A 23 20.06 16.25 -2.61
N LYS A 24 20.21 15.00 -2.17
CA LYS A 24 21.50 14.37 -1.85
C LYS A 24 21.79 13.28 -2.88
N ASN A 25 22.96 13.32 -3.46
CA ASN A 25 23.49 12.18 -4.22
C ASN A 25 24.00 11.12 -3.23
N LEU A 26 23.44 9.91 -3.28
CA LEU A 26 23.75 8.82 -2.34
C LEU A 26 25.12 8.18 -2.58
N ASP A 27 25.65 8.27 -3.82
CA ASP A 27 26.95 7.72 -4.16
C ASP A 27 28.11 8.62 -3.69
N THR A 28 27.94 9.94 -3.89
CA THR A 28 28.99 10.94 -3.55
C THR A 28 28.76 11.64 -2.23
N ASN A 29 27.60 11.45 -1.59
CA ASN A 29 27.14 12.20 -0.41
C ASN A 29 27.09 13.74 -0.58
N THR A 30 27.12 14.23 -1.82
CA THR A 30 27.04 15.67 -2.10
C THR A 30 25.60 16.15 -2.10
N VAL A 31 25.38 17.34 -1.56
CA VAL A 31 24.07 18.01 -1.54
C VAL A 31 23.99 18.99 -2.72
N GLN A 32 22.84 19.03 -3.38
CA GLN A 32 22.51 19.91 -4.49
C GLN A 32 21.16 20.57 -4.25
N HIS A 33 20.95 21.74 -4.86
CA HIS A 33 19.68 22.45 -4.84
C HIS A 33 19.06 22.48 -6.24
N VAL A 34 17.76 22.17 -6.29
CA VAL A 34 16.97 22.22 -7.52
C VAL A 34 15.81 23.17 -7.31
N THR A 35 15.63 24.09 -8.23
CA THR A 35 14.50 25.05 -8.19
C THR A 35 13.39 24.56 -9.12
N THR A 36 12.16 24.56 -8.63
CA THR A 36 10.98 24.14 -9.41
C THR A 36 9.77 25.01 -9.10
N LYS A 37 8.80 25.04 -10.02
CA LYS A 37 7.52 25.73 -9.82
C LYS A 37 6.50 24.85 -9.06
N TYR A 38 6.56 23.55 -9.24
CA TYR A 38 5.66 22.57 -8.63
C TYR A 38 6.45 21.40 -8.07
N LEU A 39 6.04 20.88 -6.91
CA LEU A 39 6.64 19.71 -6.28
C LEU A 39 5.56 18.63 -6.04
N ILE A 40 5.84 17.39 -6.44
CA ILE A 40 4.96 16.26 -6.21
C ILE A 40 5.66 15.28 -5.26
N GLY A 41 5.10 15.09 -4.07
CA GLY A 41 5.51 14.05 -3.13
C GLY A 41 4.87 12.71 -3.51
N ALA A 42 5.65 11.84 -4.14
CA ALA A 42 5.32 10.45 -4.45
C ALA A 42 6.25 9.50 -3.68
N ASP A 43 6.71 9.92 -2.50
CA ASP A 43 7.78 9.34 -1.69
C ASP A 43 7.25 8.35 -0.62
N GLY A 44 6.03 7.86 -0.82
CA GLY A 44 5.46 6.72 -0.12
C GLY A 44 5.06 6.99 1.34
N ALA A 45 4.84 5.90 2.08
CA ALA A 45 4.31 5.90 3.43
C ALA A 45 5.10 6.79 4.41
N ASN A 46 6.42 6.89 4.24
CA ASN A 46 7.31 7.68 5.10
C ASN A 46 7.60 9.08 4.58
N SER A 47 6.82 9.57 3.63
CA SER A 47 6.99 10.82 2.89
C SER A 47 7.61 11.96 3.70
N ILE A 48 8.75 12.44 3.24
CA ILE A 48 9.43 13.62 3.75
C ILE A 48 8.66 14.88 3.34
N ILE A 49 8.14 14.88 2.10
CA ILE A 49 7.36 16.00 1.56
C ILE A 49 6.10 16.22 2.41
N ARG A 50 5.36 15.15 2.73
CA ARG A 50 4.20 15.22 3.63
C ARG A 50 4.56 15.79 4.99
N LYS A 51 5.63 15.30 5.62
CA LYS A 51 6.09 15.77 6.94
C LYS A 51 6.42 17.27 6.90
N LYS A 52 7.11 17.71 5.86
CA LYS A 52 7.47 19.13 5.69
C LYS A 52 6.26 20.02 5.41
N MET A 53 5.25 19.53 4.69
CA MET A 53 3.97 20.24 4.50
C MET A 53 3.24 20.52 5.82
N GLY A 54 3.53 19.75 6.87
CA GLY A 54 2.88 19.89 8.18
C GLY A 54 1.41 19.46 8.18
N VAL A 55 0.99 18.62 7.24
CA VAL A 55 -0.38 18.09 7.14
C VAL A 55 -0.60 16.96 8.13
N LYS A 56 -1.84 16.81 8.60
CA LYS A 56 -2.21 15.83 9.62
C LYS A 56 -2.79 14.57 9.00
N TYR A 57 -2.48 13.42 9.60
CA TYR A 57 -3.15 12.19 9.29
C TYR A 57 -4.57 12.15 9.87
N LYS A 58 -5.50 11.69 9.05
CA LYS A 58 -6.81 11.20 9.45
C LYS A 58 -6.74 9.68 9.45
N SER A 59 -6.67 9.06 10.62
CA SER A 59 -6.73 7.61 10.76
C SER A 59 -8.17 7.12 10.67
N PHE A 60 -8.37 6.00 9.97
CA PHE A 60 -9.63 5.26 9.94
C PHE A 60 -9.69 4.19 11.03
N LYS A 61 -8.72 4.20 11.98
CA LYS A 61 -8.63 3.29 13.14
C LYS A 61 -8.63 1.82 12.74
N TYR A 62 -7.83 1.51 11.74
CA TYR A 62 -7.62 0.16 11.26
C TYR A 62 -6.13 -0.02 11.03
N ASP A 63 -5.48 -0.67 11.99
CA ASP A 63 -4.04 -0.95 12.02
C ASP A 63 -3.88 -2.43 12.34
N GLU A 64 -3.64 -3.24 11.30
CA GLU A 64 -3.60 -4.70 11.41
C GLU A 64 -2.21 -5.23 11.07
N PRO A 65 -1.54 -5.89 12.03
CA PRO A 65 -0.26 -6.52 11.78
C PRO A 65 -0.44 -7.85 11.04
N TRP A 66 0.36 -8.03 9.99
CA TRP A 66 0.44 -9.26 9.22
C TRP A 66 1.88 -9.67 8.99
N MET A 67 2.15 -10.96 9.06
CA MET A 67 3.45 -11.51 8.70
C MET A 67 3.45 -11.91 7.23
N ARG A 68 4.40 -11.38 6.49
CA ARG A 68 4.66 -11.76 5.12
C ARG A 68 5.83 -12.72 5.05
N VAL A 69 5.63 -13.83 4.35
CA VAL A 69 6.65 -14.83 4.05
C VAL A 69 6.72 -14.99 2.54
N ASP A 70 7.85 -14.67 1.93
CA ASP A 70 8.10 -14.90 0.51
C ASP A 70 9.05 -16.08 0.34
N GLY A 71 8.89 -16.82 -0.76
CA GLY A 71 9.77 -17.91 -1.11
C GLY A 71 9.44 -18.51 -2.46
N PHE A 72 10.09 -19.63 -2.78
CA PHE A 72 9.87 -20.36 -4.04
C PHE A 72 9.97 -21.87 -3.81
N SER A 73 9.34 -22.60 -4.71
CA SER A 73 9.49 -24.05 -4.82
C SER A 73 10.11 -24.41 -6.16
N ASN A 74 11.03 -25.38 -6.19
CA ASN A 74 11.53 -25.96 -7.43
C ASN A 74 10.57 -26.99 -8.04
N GLU A 75 9.49 -27.29 -7.33
CA GLU A 75 8.45 -28.22 -7.74
C GLU A 75 7.16 -27.43 -8.05
N ASP A 76 6.43 -27.86 -9.06
CA ASP A 76 5.14 -27.28 -9.38
C ASP A 76 4.14 -27.49 -8.23
N LEU A 77 3.61 -26.42 -7.69
CA LEU A 77 2.53 -26.45 -6.73
C LEU A 77 1.19 -26.46 -7.51
N GLU A 78 0.80 -27.65 -8.01
CA GLU A 78 -0.39 -27.82 -8.85
C GLU A 78 -1.68 -27.23 -8.29
N CYS A 79 -1.81 -27.16 -6.96
CA CYS A 79 -2.98 -26.56 -6.32
C CYS A 79 -3.12 -25.04 -6.54
N PHE A 80 -2.11 -24.39 -7.12
CA PHE A 80 -2.10 -22.94 -7.36
C PHE A 80 -1.95 -22.57 -8.85
N LYS A 81 -1.97 -23.56 -9.77
CA LYS A 81 -1.73 -23.31 -11.21
C LYS A 81 -2.72 -22.32 -11.84
N ASP A 82 -3.97 -22.36 -11.42
CA ASP A 82 -5.07 -21.64 -12.10
C ASP A 82 -5.56 -20.41 -11.31
N VAL A 83 -4.92 -20.07 -10.21
CA VAL A 83 -5.36 -18.98 -9.34
C VAL A 83 -4.20 -18.14 -8.86
N ASP A 84 -4.26 -16.83 -9.11
CA ASP A 84 -3.21 -15.88 -8.73
C ASP A 84 -3.16 -15.61 -7.22
N ALA A 85 -4.31 -15.69 -6.55
CA ALA A 85 -4.40 -15.43 -5.12
C ALA A 85 -5.53 -16.22 -4.45
N PHE A 86 -5.25 -16.73 -3.26
CA PHE A 86 -6.22 -17.39 -2.38
C PHE A 86 -6.35 -16.61 -1.08
N GLN A 87 -7.59 -16.37 -0.69
CA GLN A 87 -7.89 -15.82 0.62
C GLN A 87 -8.54 -16.90 1.49
N ILE A 88 -7.84 -17.31 2.53
CA ILE A 88 -8.32 -18.28 3.52
C ILE A 88 -8.87 -17.50 4.72
N CYS A 89 -10.18 -17.49 4.85
CA CYS A 89 -10.89 -16.75 5.89
C CYS A 89 -11.13 -17.61 7.13
N ASP A 90 -10.11 -18.31 7.62
CA ASP A 90 -10.20 -19.13 8.83
C ASP A 90 -10.37 -18.22 10.06
N PRO A 91 -11.43 -18.38 10.89
CA PRO A 91 -11.64 -17.55 12.07
C PRO A 91 -10.53 -17.71 13.12
N LYS A 92 -9.76 -18.80 13.08
CA LYS A 92 -8.61 -19.00 13.97
C LYS A 92 -7.39 -18.19 13.51
N ARG A 93 -7.15 -18.12 12.19
CA ARG A 93 -6.04 -17.37 11.59
C ARG A 93 -6.25 -17.24 10.09
N SER A 94 -6.54 -16.04 9.64
CA SER A 94 -6.66 -15.76 8.21
C SER A 94 -5.30 -15.80 7.53
N LEU A 95 -5.30 -16.26 6.27
CA LEU A 95 -4.10 -16.42 5.46
C LEU A 95 -4.40 -15.99 4.02
N THR A 96 -3.51 -15.21 3.43
CA THR A 96 -3.51 -14.94 1.98
C THR A 96 -2.34 -15.68 1.33
N ILE A 97 -2.58 -16.34 0.23
CA ILE A 97 -1.55 -16.98 -0.60
C ILE A 97 -1.58 -16.30 -1.96
N ILE A 98 -0.46 -15.75 -2.38
CA ILE A 98 -0.32 -15.09 -3.66
C ILE A 98 0.69 -15.88 -4.49
N ASN A 99 0.24 -16.36 -5.63
CA ASN A 99 1.08 -16.98 -6.64
C ASN A 99 1.76 -15.89 -7.49
N SER A 100 2.98 -16.12 -7.87
CA SER A 100 3.77 -15.22 -8.71
C SER A 100 4.54 -16.03 -9.75
N VAL A 101 5.13 -15.36 -10.71
CA VAL A 101 5.90 -15.99 -11.78
C VAL A 101 7.10 -16.80 -11.21
N ASN A 102 7.53 -17.83 -11.95
CA ASN A 102 8.68 -18.67 -11.62
C ASN A 102 8.53 -19.40 -10.27
N ASN A 103 7.36 -19.95 -10.00
CA ASN A 103 7.06 -20.72 -8.77
C ASN A 103 7.40 -19.95 -7.48
N LYS A 104 7.29 -18.63 -7.51
CA LYS A 104 7.40 -17.77 -6.33
C LYS A 104 6.04 -17.60 -5.69
N PHE A 105 6.04 -17.65 -4.37
CA PHE A 105 4.82 -17.53 -3.58
C PHE A 105 5.03 -16.55 -2.44
N ARG A 106 3.94 -15.90 -2.08
CA ARG A 106 3.84 -15.09 -0.87
C ARG A 106 2.73 -15.64 -0.01
N PHE A 107 3.05 -15.84 1.24
CA PHE A 107 2.08 -16.10 2.30
C PHE A 107 1.97 -14.86 3.18
N GLU A 108 0.77 -14.36 3.36
CA GLU A 108 0.48 -13.30 4.31
C GLU A 108 -0.36 -13.91 5.44
N ILE A 109 0.20 -13.97 6.63
CA ILE A 109 -0.34 -14.66 7.81
C ILE A 109 -0.82 -13.60 8.78
N MET A 110 -2.10 -13.64 9.13
CA MET A 110 -2.66 -12.75 10.15
C MET A 110 -1.96 -12.98 11.49
N ILE A 111 -1.51 -11.91 12.14
CA ILE A 111 -0.97 -11.95 13.50
C ILE A 111 -2.12 -11.80 14.47
N MET A 112 -2.21 -12.75 15.42
CA MET A 112 -3.24 -12.71 16.46
C MET A 112 -2.78 -11.87 17.65
N PRO A 113 -3.69 -11.32 18.46
CA PRO A 113 -3.35 -10.49 19.60
C PRO A 113 -2.40 -11.15 20.62
N ASP A 114 -2.44 -12.47 20.72
CA ASP A 114 -1.63 -13.24 21.66
C ASP A 114 -0.30 -13.74 21.07
N ASP A 115 -0.02 -13.43 19.80
CA ASP A 115 1.24 -13.82 19.17
C ASP A 115 2.40 -12.96 19.64
N ASP A 116 3.53 -13.58 19.97
CA ASP A 116 4.80 -12.87 20.12
C ASP A 116 5.39 -12.56 18.74
N LEU A 117 5.68 -11.28 18.47
CA LEU A 117 6.14 -10.79 17.17
C LEU A 117 7.54 -11.31 16.78
N ASN A 118 8.36 -11.71 17.74
CA ASN A 118 9.67 -12.30 17.48
C ASN A 118 9.54 -13.81 17.23
N GLU A 119 8.74 -14.49 18.05
CA GLU A 119 8.54 -15.93 17.94
C GLU A 119 7.84 -16.30 16.64
N ILE A 120 6.79 -15.58 16.23
CA ILE A 120 6.04 -15.90 15.02
C ILE A 120 6.88 -15.86 13.75
N GLN A 121 8.01 -15.16 13.75
CA GLN A 121 8.95 -15.10 12.61
C GLN A 121 9.85 -16.34 12.52
N LYS A 122 9.89 -17.19 13.54
CA LYS A 122 10.63 -18.45 13.50
C LYS A 122 9.93 -19.47 12.63
N GLU A 123 10.71 -20.20 11.84
CA GLU A 123 10.16 -21.14 10.87
C GLU A 123 9.31 -22.23 11.53
N GLU A 124 9.75 -22.78 12.63
CA GLU A 124 9.04 -23.78 13.42
C GLU A 124 7.67 -23.29 13.92
N VAL A 125 7.47 -21.96 14.06
CA VAL A 125 6.21 -21.36 14.53
C VAL A 125 5.26 -21.06 13.37
N PHE A 126 5.72 -20.45 12.29
CA PHE A 126 4.81 -20.10 11.19
C PHE A 126 4.61 -21.22 10.16
N TYR A 127 5.57 -22.13 10.00
CA TYR A 127 5.49 -23.20 9.00
C TYR A 127 4.23 -24.06 9.11
N PRO A 128 3.77 -24.46 10.31
CA PRO A 128 2.53 -25.21 10.46
C PRO A 128 1.29 -24.54 9.84
N PHE A 129 1.24 -23.21 9.79
CA PHE A 129 0.11 -22.49 9.19
C PHE A 129 0.04 -22.65 7.66
N ILE A 130 1.19 -22.85 7.00
CA ILE A 130 1.29 -22.93 5.54
C ILE A 130 1.58 -24.35 5.04
N ALA A 131 2.05 -25.26 5.89
CA ALA A 131 2.49 -26.61 5.52
C ALA A 131 1.44 -27.39 4.71
N LYS A 132 0.16 -27.32 5.11
CA LYS A 132 -0.94 -28.02 4.44
C LYS A 132 -1.12 -27.58 2.97
N TYR A 133 -0.73 -26.34 2.64
CA TYR A 133 -0.82 -25.79 1.28
C TYR A 133 0.42 -26.15 0.45
N LEU A 134 1.55 -26.41 1.08
CA LEU A 134 2.78 -26.85 0.43
C LEU A 134 2.77 -28.34 0.10
N LYS A 135 1.86 -29.15 0.68
CA LYS A 135 1.71 -30.60 0.44
C LYS A 135 3.04 -31.36 0.51
N ASN A 136 3.85 -31.10 1.55
CA ASN A 136 5.18 -31.70 1.80
C ASN A 136 6.23 -31.41 0.72
N ARG A 137 6.01 -30.44 -0.17
CA ARG A 137 7.00 -30.03 -1.17
C ARG A 137 8.06 -29.15 -0.54
N LYS A 138 9.28 -29.23 -1.09
CA LYS A 138 10.38 -28.39 -0.65
C LYS A 138 10.12 -26.94 -1.01
N PHE A 139 10.23 -26.07 -0.02
CA PHE A 139 10.06 -24.65 -0.18
C PHE A 139 11.24 -23.88 0.43
N THR A 140 11.78 -22.94 -0.32
CA THR A 140 12.87 -22.08 0.12
C THR A 140 12.34 -20.71 0.49
N PHE A 141 12.45 -20.34 1.76
CA PHE A 141 12.06 -19.01 2.24
C PHE A 141 13.14 -17.99 1.90
N THR A 142 12.74 -16.88 1.28
CA THR A 142 13.65 -15.80 0.86
C THR A 142 13.50 -14.54 1.68
N ARG A 143 12.31 -14.31 2.24
CA ARG A 143 12.02 -13.13 3.04
C ARG A 143 10.95 -13.40 4.07
N LYS A 144 11.18 -12.85 5.28
CA LYS A 144 10.19 -12.81 6.37
C LYS A 144 10.13 -11.37 6.90
N ALA A 145 8.93 -10.82 7.05
CA ALA A 145 8.77 -9.49 7.61
C ALA A 145 7.35 -9.29 8.15
N ILE A 146 7.24 -8.55 9.24
CA ILE A 146 5.96 -8.10 9.78
C ILE A 146 5.67 -6.71 9.22
N TYR A 147 4.47 -6.51 8.73
CA TYR A 147 3.94 -5.24 8.27
C TYR A 147 2.66 -4.91 9.00
N THR A 148 2.52 -3.67 9.42
CA THR A 148 1.24 -3.15 9.89
C THR A 148 0.56 -2.43 8.74
N PHE A 149 -0.64 -2.87 8.38
CA PHE A 149 -1.46 -2.21 7.39
C PHE A 149 -2.16 -1.03 8.04
N HIS A 150 -1.82 0.17 7.59
CA HIS A 150 -2.45 1.40 8.05
C HIS A 150 -3.57 1.83 7.13
N SER A 151 -4.59 2.43 7.71
CA SER A 151 -5.69 3.05 6.97
C SER A 151 -5.74 4.52 7.30
N THR A 152 -5.12 5.32 6.45
CA THR A 152 -4.95 6.76 6.69
C THR A 152 -5.19 7.56 5.42
N SER A 153 -5.62 8.81 5.59
CA SER A 153 -5.58 9.86 4.57
C SER A 153 -5.08 11.13 5.23
N VAL A 154 -4.42 12.01 4.50
CA VAL A 154 -4.04 13.30 5.06
C VAL A 154 -5.19 14.31 4.93
N ASP A 155 -5.20 15.30 5.83
CA ASP A 155 -6.23 16.34 5.84
C ASP A 155 -6.17 17.25 4.60
N ARG A 156 -4.97 17.44 4.03
CA ARG A 156 -4.73 18.20 2.80
C ARG A 156 -3.78 17.44 1.88
N TRP A 157 -4.19 17.29 0.63
CA TRP A 157 -3.38 16.64 -0.41
C TRP A 157 -2.55 17.63 -1.22
N SER A 158 -2.86 18.90 -1.07
CA SER A 158 -2.10 19.99 -1.68
C SER A 158 -1.99 21.18 -0.75
N LYS A 159 -0.86 21.90 -0.85
CA LYS A 159 -0.63 23.18 -0.18
C LYS A 159 0.24 24.02 -1.10
N ASN A 160 -0.28 25.19 -1.50
CA ASN A 160 0.34 26.03 -2.51
C ASN A 160 0.66 25.24 -3.80
N ASN A 161 1.93 25.11 -4.16
CA ASN A 161 2.41 24.39 -5.34
C ASN A 161 2.98 22.99 -5.03
N VAL A 162 2.76 22.48 -3.82
CA VAL A 162 3.19 21.13 -3.38
C VAL A 162 1.98 20.21 -3.33
N PHE A 163 2.10 19.00 -3.92
CA PHE A 163 1.04 18.01 -4.04
C PHE A 163 1.53 16.66 -3.52
N LEU A 164 0.64 15.88 -2.92
CA LEU A 164 0.90 14.50 -2.49
C LEU A 164 0.09 13.54 -3.34
N VAL A 165 0.70 12.39 -3.71
CA VAL A 165 0.05 11.32 -4.48
C VAL A 165 0.37 9.96 -3.88
N GLY A 166 -0.52 8.99 -4.07
CA GLY A 166 -0.34 7.61 -3.58
C GLY A 166 -0.14 7.52 -2.07
N ASP A 167 0.75 6.65 -1.63
CA ASP A 167 0.99 6.39 -0.20
C ASP A 167 1.52 7.60 0.58
N ALA A 168 2.02 8.62 -0.10
CA ALA A 168 2.34 9.89 0.54
C ALA A 168 1.08 10.64 1.00
N ALA A 169 -0.04 10.49 0.29
CA ALA A 169 -1.33 11.12 0.61
C ALA A 169 -2.27 10.21 1.40
N HIS A 170 -2.29 8.91 1.10
CA HIS A 170 -3.22 7.95 1.71
C HIS A 170 -2.67 6.53 1.70
N GLN A 171 -3.00 5.77 2.73
CA GLN A 171 -2.67 4.36 2.85
C GLN A 171 -3.95 3.55 3.06
N MET A 172 -3.98 2.33 2.56
CA MET A 172 -5.14 1.44 2.68
C MET A 172 -4.72 -0.02 2.86
N PRO A 173 -5.55 -0.85 3.51
CA PRO A 173 -5.28 -2.28 3.63
C PRO A 173 -5.27 -2.97 2.25
N PRO A 174 -4.52 -4.06 2.08
CA PRO A 174 -4.29 -4.68 0.78
C PRO A 174 -5.46 -5.53 0.26
N PHE A 175 -6.51 -5.75 1.06
CA PHE A 175 -7.58 -6.74 0.78
C PHE A 175 -8.34 -6.58 -0.53
N MET A 176 -8.25 -5.43 -1.19
CA MET A 176 -8.82 -5.20 -2.52
C MET A 176 -7.75 -4.95 -3.59
N GLY A 177 -6.47 -4.97 -3.26
CA GLY A 177 -5.37 -4.68 -4.19
C GLY A 177 -5.41 -3.27 -4.80
N GLN A 178 -6.03 -2.27 -4.15
CA GLN A 178 -6.32 -0.98 -4.76
C GLN A 178 -5.31 0.14 -4.43
N GLY A 179 -4.31 -0.11 -3.57
CA GLY A 179 -3.34 0.93 -3.16
C GLY A 179 -2.61 1.54 -4.36
N MET A 180 -1.90 0.72 -5.12
CA MET A 180 -1.19 1.15 -6.33
C MET A 180 -2.13 1.79 -7.37
N ASN A 181 -3.27 1.16 -7.63
CA ASN A 181 -4.24 1.68 -8.60
C ASN A 181 -4.81 3.05 -8.17
N SER A 182 -5.03 3.28 -6.88
CA SER A 182 -5.43 4.59 -6.36
C SER A 182 -4.34 5.64 -6.60
N GLY A 183 -3.08 5.31 -6.32
CA GLY A 183 -1.94 6.18 -6.59
C GLY A 183 -1.80 6.52 -8.09
N MET A 184 -1.98 5.55 -8.98
CA MET A 184 -1.97 5.81 -10.43
C MET A 184 -3.08 6.77 -10.84
N ARG A 185 -4.30 6.63 -10.31
CA ARG A 185 -5.40 7.57 -10.57
C ARG A 185 -5.12 8.97 -10.01
N ASP A 186 -4.37 9.08 -8.90
CA ASP A 186 -3.96 10.39 -8.37
C ASP A 186 -3.00 11.08 -9.34
N VAL A 187 -2.01 10.33 -9.80
CA VAL A 187 -1.01 10.82 -10.77
C VAL A 187 -1.69 11.24 -12.08
N GLU A 188 -2.56 10.38 -12.63
CA GLU A 188 -3.30 10.70 -13.85
C GLU A 188 -4.11 11.98 -13.69
N ASN A 189 -4.88 12.10 -12.60
CA ASN A 189 -5.72 13.27 -12.34
C ASN A 189 -4.92 14.56 -12.18
N LEU A 190 -3.76 14.50 -11.51
CA LEU A 190 -2.91 15.66 -11.26
C LEU A 190 -2.11 16.08 -12.51
N LEU A 191 -1.53 15.11 -13.25
CA LEU A 191 -0.57 15.42 -14.31
C LEU A 191 -1.19 16.15 -15.49
N TRP A 192 -2.40 15.79 -15.95
CA TRP A 192 -3.02 16.51 -17.06
C TRP A 192 -3.35 17.95 -16.68
N LYS A 193 -3.75 18.19 -15.41
CA LYS A 193 -4.01 19.55 -14.90
C LYS A 193 -2.73 20.36 -14.84
N LEU A 194 -1.65 19.79 -14.28
CA LEU A 194 -0.35 20.43 -14.23
C LEU A 194 0.20 20.73 -15.64
N SER A 195 0.10 19.78 -16.55
CA SER A 195 0.50 19.95 -17.95
C SER A 195 -0.25 21.11 -18.61
N GLY A 196 -1.57 21.18 -18.39
CA GLY A 196 -2.40 22.27 -18.92
C GLY A 196 -2.06 23.64 -18.32
N VAL A 197 -1.72 23.70 -17.03
CA VAL A 197 -1.30 24.94 -16.37
C VAL A 197 0.10 25.37 -16.82
N ILE A 198 1.05 24.44 -16.94
CA ILE A 198 2.41 24.73 -17.40
C ILE A 198 2.42 25.21 -18.85
N SER A 199 1.53 24.67 -19.69
CA SER A 199 1.37 25.09 -21.08
C SER A 199 0.41 26.28 -21.27
N GLU A 200 0.01 26.94 -20.17
CA GLU A 200 -0.88 28.10 -20.14
C GLU A 200 -2.28 27.89 -20.77
N LYS A 201 -2.67 26.62 -20.97
CA LYS A 201 -4.00 26.25 -21.46
C LYS A 201 -5.09 26.38 -20.39
N TYR A 202 -4.72 26.22 -19.12
CA TYR A 202 -5.65 26.25 -17.99
C TYR A 202 -5.17 27.23 -16.92
N SER A 203 -6.13 27.84 -16.24
CA SER A 203 -5.85 28.63 -15.03
C SER A 203 -5.29 27.73 -13.92
N PRO A 204 -4.31 28.20 -13.12
CA PRO A 204 -3.82 27.48 -11.95
C PRO A 204 -4.91 27.06 -10.94
N SER A 205 -6.06 27.71 -10.97
CA SER A 205 -7.21 27.37 -10.11
C SER A 205 -7.72 25.95 -10.32
N ILE A 206 -7.49 25.32 -11.50
CA ILE A 206 -7.89 23.94 -11.78
C ILE A 206 -7.18 22.93 -10.85
N LEU A 207 -5.96 23.26 -10.39
CA LEU A 207 -5.19 22.38 -9.49
C LEU A 207 -5.89 22.16 -8.14
N LYS A 208 -6.75 23.09 -7.72
CA LYS A 208 -7.55 22.95 -6.49
C LYS A 208 -8.55 21.79 -6.56
N SER A 209 -9.02 21.44 -7.75
CA SER A 209 -9.96 20.35 -7.95
C SER A 209 -9.32 18.97 -7.71
N TYR A 210 -8.00 18.84 -7.80
CA TYR A 210 -7.28 17.59 -7.58
C TYR A 210 -7.66 16.95 -6.24
N GLU A 211 -7.50 17.69 -5.14
CA GLU A 211 -7.81 17.18 -3.80
C GLU A 211 -9.29 16.79 -3.68
N THR A 212 -10.20 17.63 -4.15
CA THR A 212 -11.64 17.38 -4.06
C THR A 212 -12.07 16.13 -4.81
N GLU A 213 -11.53 15.92 -6.02
CA GLU A 213 -11.87 14.79 -6.87
C GLU A 213 -11.26 13.48 -6.35
N ARG A 214 -10.00 13.52 -5.91
CA ARG A 214 -9.26 12.30 -5.58
C ARG A 214 -9.45 11.84 -4.16
N LYS A 215 -9.40 12.74 -3.19
CA LYS A 215 -9.48 12.42 -1.76
C LYS A 215 -10.77 11.70 -1.41
N TYR A 216 -11.91 12.21 -1.88
CA TYR A 216 -13.21 11.57 -1.63
C TYR A 216 -13.26 10.13 -2.16
N HIS A 217 -12.76 9.93 -3.38
CA HIS A 217 -12.71 8.60 -3.99
C HIS A 217 -11.78 7.67 -3.22
N ALA A 218 -10.56 8.11 -2.89
CA ALA A 218 -9.60 7.30 -2.13
C ALA A 218 -10.14 6.92 -0.75
N GLU A 219 -10.77 7.83 -0.02
CA GLU A 219 -11.39 7.54 1.28
C GLU A 219 -12.54 6.51 1.17
N LYS A 220 -13.30 6.51 0.06
CA LYS A 220 -14.27 5.43 -0.21
C LYS A 220 -13.61 4.07 -0.39
N ILE A 221 -12.52 4.02 -1.15
CA ILE A 221 -11.77 2.76 -1.36
C ILE A 221 -11.15 2.28 -0.04
N ILE A 222 -10.59 3.18 0.78
CA ILE A 222 -10.09 2.82 2.12
C ILE A 222 -11.19 2.14 2.95
N LYS A 223 -12.38 2.75 3.02
CA LYS A 223 -13.52 2.20 3.76
C LYS A 223 -13.98 0.84 3.21
N ALA A 224 -14.01 0.69 1.90
CA ALA A 224 -14.34 -0.58 1.24
C ALA A 224 -13.30 -1.66 1.55
N SER A 225 -12.01 -1.31 1.52
CA SER A 225 -10.91 -2.23 1.88
C SER A 225 -10.98 -2.67 3.35
N ILE A 226 -11.31 -1.74 4.26
CA ILE A 226 -11.54 -2.07 5.68
C ILE A 226 -12.73 -3.02 5.83
N ALA A 227 -13.85 -2.75 5.15
CA ALA A 227 -15.02 -3.62 5.21
C ALA A 227 -14.69 -5.03 4.70
N MET A 228 -13.92 -5.15 3.63
CA MET A 228 -13.44 -6.44 3.14
C MET A 228 -12.52 -7.13 4.17
N GLY A 229 -11.59 -6.39 4.77
CA GLY A 229 -10.72 -6.90 5.83
C GLY A 229 -11.51 -7.46 7.02
N ASN A 230 -12.56 -6.76 7.46
CA ASN A 230 -13.44 -7.23 8.53
C ASN A 230 -14.18 -8.53 8.17
N ILE A 231 -14.54 -8.71 6.90
CA ILE A 231 -15.12 -9.98 6.41
C ILE A 231 -14.07 -11.09 6.46
N ILE A 232 -12.88 -10.84 5.94
CA ILE A 232 -11.78 -11.80 5.87
C ILE A 232 -11.35 -12.25 7.27
N MET A 233 -11.12 -11.30 8.16
CA MET A 233 -10.57 -11.50 9.50
C MET A 233 -11.64 -11.73 10.57
N THR A 234 -12.82 -12.25 10.23
CA THR A 234 -13.88 -12.49 11.20
C THR A 234 -13.44 -13.50 12.27
N PRO A 235 -13.19 -13.10 13.54
CA PRO A 235 -12.61 -14.00 14.55
C PRO A 235 -13.62 -14.92 15.22
N SER A 236 -14.91 -14.62 15.09
CA SER A 236 -15.98 -15.41 15.70
C SER A 236 -16.37 -16.58 14.80
N PRO A 237 -16.28 -17.86 15.26
CA PRO A 237 -16.69 -19.02 14.47
C PRO A 237 -18.15 -18.96 14.02
N LEU A 238 -19.04 -18.45 14.89
CA LEU A 238 -20.46 -18.31 14.56
C LEU A 238 -20.69 -17.26 13.45
N LYS A 239 -20.05 -16.10 13.54
CA LYS A 239 -20.12 -15.07 12.48
C LYS A 239 -19.48 -15.56 11.19
N ALA A 240 -18.38 -16.31 11.27
CA ALA A 240 -17.74 -16.92 10.11
C ALA A 240 -18.67 -17.92 9.41
N PHE A 241 -19.39 -18.75 10.16
CA PHE A 241 -20.38 -19.66 9.61
C PHE A 241 -21.47 -18.94 8.80
N PHE A 242 -22.06 -17.87 9.33
CA PHE A 242 -23.07 -17.08 8.60
C PHE A 242 -22.47 -16.35 7.40
N ARG A 243 -21.24 -15.81 7.53
CA ARG A 243 -20.50 -15.24 6.39
C ARG A 243 -20.36 -16.25 5.25
N ASP A 244 -19.92 -17.48 5.56
CA ASP A 244 -19.66 -18.51 4.56
C ASP A 244 -20.94 -18.97 3.86
N ILE A 245 -22.05 -19.08 4.60
CA ILE A 245 -23.38 -19.29 4.00
C ILE A 245 -23.73 -18.15 3.04
N GLY A 246 -23.55 -16.89 3.46
CA GLY A 246 -23.86 -15.73 2.64
C GLY A 246 -23.03 -15.66 1.37
N ILE A 247 -21.75 -16.02 1.42
CA ILE A 247 -20.86 -16.13 0.25
C ILE A 247 -21.36 -17.24 -0.69
N LYS A 248 -21.70 -18.41 -0.13
CA LYS A 248 -22.18 -19.56 -0.91
C LYS A 248 -23.49 -19.26 -1.65
N ILE A 249 -24.42 -18.57 -1.01
CA ILE A 249 -25.68 -18.15 -1.66
C ILE A 249 -25.39 -17.19 -2.82
N LYS A 250 -24.52 -16.20 -2.62
CA LYS A 250 -24.16 -15.24 -3.68
C LYS A 250 -23.40 -15.84 -4.85
N SER A 251 -22.70 -16.97 -4.64
CA SER A 251 -22.00 -17.66 -5.73
C SER A 251 -22.92 -18.54 -6.59
N LEU A 252 -24.18 -18.74 -6.16
CA LEU A 252 -25.19 -19.51 -6.88
C LEU A 252 -26.16 -18.62 -7.70
N THR A 253 -26.05 -17.30 -7.52
CA THR A 253 -26.81 -16.28 -8.29
C THR A 253 -25.91 -15.53 -9.26
#